data_f9d940043bda116507167e7d2b6c2569
#
_entry.id   f9d940043bda116507167e7d2b6c2569
#
_cell.length_a   1.000
_cell.length_b   1.000
_cell.length_c   1.000
_cell.angle_alpha   90.00
_cell.angle_beta   90.00
_cell.angle_gamma   90.00
#
_symmetry.space_group_name_H-M   'P 1'
#
loop_
_entity.id
_entity.type
_entity.pdbx_description
1 polymer ?
#
loop_
_entity_poly.entity_id
_entity_poly.type
_entity_poly.pdbx_seq_one_letter_code
_entity_poly.pdbx_strand_id
1 'polypeptide(L)'
;MKRLLFSGLLAAATLTLTAADSPYGVCAHLNRMPPEEMKQELAGIARTGIGFVRTDLDWSQVEPEPGKWDFACWDALVEEAGRQGVKVLPILGGELPAHGKPPFRNLERWLNYVERCVSRYKGRIDCYEVINEADCDRPWGEKPDPANYAALLQATYRTVKKADPRARVLFTGVSDFGRPMEFVEGVFRAGAGDSFDAMNFHPYQWRNVPESQLPLRIRDLKALMKKYGIDKPVWITEIGNSSAPDRFLLARETVPPALKKLGFSPERDTVGVIADDRTLFHTGRIDDYLPEWKRRRQLTFDELRTVPVADCPILALPGREGFPASQIGAVAEYVRRGGTLILPGGFPFYFDFRESETPGLFRTVQIDGQLLPQLHLGQEAFWLKPGVPRTTAATEAGEEFPGLALTHRPGMRFLNGANLKGNDRLIPIAYGVNGNYRMPVAALYRLDSGLRGNIIVAVDAAGTDSVTEKEQAQLLPREYLLALSEGVQKVFNYRFRAGEWNRGREAHFGIVRRDFSDKPAQKAYAALIRNCPPGSSRPEITSYGNIRQARWSRPDGVEVTALWTVHGIQTFRPEGGIPYRVETWDGAPQLPGKGPLRVTPSILYLIGTDRQYHAPSM
;
A
#
# COMPACT_ATOMS: atom_id res chain seq x y z
N MET A 1 47.90 -23.92 50.59
CA MET A 1 46.57 -24.05 49.96
C MET A 1 46.26 -22.76 49.24
N LYS A 2 46.54 -22.69 47.96
CA LYS A 2 46.22 -21.53 47.09
C LYS A 2 45.07 -21.95 46.16
N ARG A 3 43.91 -21.30 46.27
CA ARG A 3 42.78 -21.44 45.33
C ARG A 3 43.04 -20.55 44.13
N LEU A 4 43.21 -21.15 42.96
CA LEU A 4 43.16 -20.47 41.68
C LEU A 4 41.70 -20.27 41.28
N LEU A 5 41.27 -19.02 41.13
CA LEU A 5 40.04 -18.61 40.50
C LEU A 5 40.29 -18.53 38.98
N PHE A 6 39.67 -19.43 38.22
CA PHE A 6 39.57 -19.31 36.76
C PHE A 6 38.37 -18.43 36.43
N SER A 7 38.62 -17.20 36.01
CA SER A 7 37.63 -16.34 35.40
C SER A 7 37.55 -16.68 33.93
N GLY A 8 36.55 -17.45 33.54
CA GLY A 8 36.21 -17.69 32.15
C GLY A 8 35.53 -16.44 31.57
N LEU A 9 36.20 -15.69 30.72
CA LEU A 9 35.58 -14.73 29.82
C LEU A 9 34.81 -15.48 28.74
N LEU A 10 33.48 -15.51 28.83
CA LEU A 10 32.62 -15.86 27.70
C LEU A 10 32.65 -14.65 26.74
N ALA A 11 33.46 -14.72 25.69
CA ALA A 11 33.36 -13.82 24.56
C ALA A 11 32.06 -14.18 23.80
N ALA A 12 31.03 -13.40 24.00
CA ALA A 12 29.85 -13.42 23.15
C ALA A 12 30.28 -12.90 21.77
N ALA A 13 30.51 -13.80 20.83
CA ALA A 13 30.66 -13.46 19.42
C ALA A 13 29.29 -12.96 18.92
N THR A 14 29.07 -11.66 19.01
CA THR A 14 28.01 -11.00 18.25
C THR A 14 28.39 -11.11 16.78
N LEU A 15 27.78 -12.07 16.06
CA LEU A 15 27.76 -12.07 14.61
C LEU A 15 27.08 -10.75 14.18
N THR A 16 27.87 -9.73 13.88
CA THR A 16 27.41 -8.54 13.18
C THR A 16 27.07 -8.94 11.74
N LEU A 17 25.84 -9.39 11.52
CA LEU A 17 25.29 -9.49 10.17
C LEU A 17 25.40 -8.10 9.54
N THR A 18 26.11 -8.01 8.43
CA THR A 18 26.36 -6.73 7.77
C THR A 18 25.04 -6.20 7.19
N ALA A 19 24.84 -4.88 7.21
CA ALA A 19 23.68 -4.22 6.60
C ALA A 19 23.48 -4.62 5.13
N ALA A 20 24.52 -5.09 4.45
CA ALA A 20 24.47 -5.59 3.06
C ALA A 20 23.50 -6.76 2.87
N ASP A 21 23.28 -7.59 3.88
CA ASP A 21 22.42 -8.79 3.80
C ASP A 21 21.02 -8.55 4.34
N SER A 22 20.73 -7.37 4.89
CA SER A 22 19.41 -7.04 5.42
C SER A 22 18.35 -7.01 4.32
N PRO A 23 17.22 -7.71 4.47
CA PRO A 23 16.07 -7.58 3.56
C PRO A 23 15.21 -6.35 3.84
N TYR A 24 15.51 -5.58 4.88
CA TYR A 24 14.68 -4.52 5.43
C TYR A 24 15.18 -3.14 5.02
N GLY A 25 14.33 -2.44 4.27
CA GLY A 25 14.58 -1.08 3.81
C GLY A 25 13.42 -0.13 4.09
N VAL A 26 13.69 1.15 3.93
CA VAL A 26 12.68 2.22 4.03
C VAL A 26 13.01 3.33 3.04
N CYS A 27 11.98 4.01 2.52
CA CYS A 27 12.17 5.23 1.73
C CYS A 27 12.21 6.46 2.66
N ALA A 28 13.09 7.40 2.33
CA ALA A 28 13.16 8.71 2.98
C ALA A 28 13.72 9.74 2.02
N HIS A 29 13.26 10.99 2.08
CA HIS A 29 13.77 12.08 1.22
C HIS A 29 14.85 12.86 1.95
N LEU A 30 15.93 12.16 2.33
CA LEU A 30 16.98 12.68 3.21
C LEU A 30 17.72 13.89 2.63
N ASN A 31 17.88 13.93 1.31
CA ASN A 31 18.52 15.01 0.57
C ASN A 31 17.73 16.33 0.53
N ARG A 32 16.45 16.29 0.96
CA ARG A 32 15.52 17.43 0.90
C ARG A 32 15.20 18.03 2.27
N MET A 33 15.95 17.66 3.30
CA MET A 33 15.70 18.11 4.66
C MET A 33 16.93 18.79 5.28
N PRO A 34 16.75 19.60 6.34
CA PRO A 34 17.85 20.18 7.07
C PRO A 34 18.81 19.10 7.61
N PRO A 35 20.13 19.36 7.70
CA PRO A 35 21.11 18.37 8.13
C PRO A 35 20.79 17.70 9.48
N GLU A 36 20.29 18.45 10.45
CA GLU A 36 19.95 17.90 11.77
C GLU A 36 18.74 16.98 11.73
N GLU A 37 17.72 17.29 10.91
CA GLU A 37 16.59 16.39 10.70
C GLU A 37 17.02 15.11 9.96
N MET A 38 17.91 15.22 8.97
CA MET A 38 18.49 14.08 8.25
C MET A 38 19.22 13.13 9.20
N LYS A 39 20.07 13.67 10.10
CA LYS A 39 20.77 12.88 11.12
C LYS A 39 19.79 12.20 12.07
N GLN A 40 18.76 12.91 12.53
CA GLN A 40 17.74 12.38 13.42
C GLN A 40 16.93 11.26 12.76
N GLU A 41 16.61 11.43 11.47
CA GLU A 41 15.89 10.43 10.70
C GLU A 41 16.73 9.16 10.49
N LEU A 42 18.00 9.29 10.11
CA LEU A 42 18.94 8.16 9.98
C LEU A 42 19.14 7.42 11.31
N ALA A 43 19.27 8.15 12.41
CA ALA A 43 19.34 7.54 13.74
C ALA A 43 18.05 6.78 14.11
N GLY A 44 16.88 7.28 13.72
CA GLY A 44 15.58 6.61 13.88
C GLY A 44 15.50 5.32 13.05
N ILE A 45 15.96 5.36 11.81
CA ILE A 45 16.05 4.21 10.89
C ILE A 45 16.92 3.11 11.51
N ALA A 46 18.12 3.48 11.96
CA ALA A 46 19.07 2.56 12.60
C ALA A 46 18.50 1.95 13.89
N ARG A 47 17.88 2.75 14.76
CA ARG A 47 17.24 2.25 16.01
C ARG A 47 16.11 1.27 15.73
N THR A 48 15.41 1.39 14.61
CA THR A 48 14.36 0.44 14.21
C THR A 48 14.96 -0.90 13.76
N GLY A 49 16.26 -0.95 13.44
CA GLY A 49 16.96 -2.12 12.90
C GLY A 49 16.91 -2.20 11.37
N ILE A 50 16.49 -1.14 10.70
CA ILE A 50 16.40 -1.08 9.25
C ILE A 50 17.80 -0.93 8.65
N GLY A 51 18.17 -1.83 7.72
CA GLY A 51 19.52 -1.86 7.15
C GLY A 51 19.73 -0.99 5.91
N PHE A 52 18.64 -0.57 5.24
CA PHE A 52 18.71 0.21 4.01
C PHE A 52 17.80 1.44 4.05
N VAL A 53 18.28 2.54 3.47
CA VAL A 53 17.44 3.70 3.14
C VAL A 53 17.53 3.98 1.64
N ARG A 54 16.36 4.14 1.00
CA ARG A 54 16.23 4.58 -0.40
C ARG A 54 15.89 6.06 -0.43
N THR A 55 16.64 6.83 -1.21
CA THR A 55 16.49 8.29 -1.31
C THR A 55 16.87 8.80 -2.70
N ASP A 56 16.34 9.95 -3.09
CA ASP A 56 16.60 10.53 -4.41
C ASP A 56 18.02 11.09 -4.49
N LEU A 57 18.79 10.71 -5.52
CA LEU A 57 19.98 11.43 -5.92
C LEU A 57 19.57 12.42 -7.02
N ASP A 58 19.03 13.57 -6.57
CA ASP A 58 18.47 14.57 -7.47
C ASP A 58 19.57 15.17 -8.37
N TRP A 59 19.44 14.95 -9.68
CA TRP A 59 20.41 15.54 -10.63
C TRP A 59 20.38 17.06 -10.58
N SER A 60 19.17 17.66 -10.44
CA SER A 60 19.02 19.11 -10.29
C SER A 60 19.74 19.68 -9.06
N GLN A 61 19.93 18.87 -8.01
CA GLN A 61 20.63 19.28 -6.79
C GLN A 61 22.15 19.19 -6.95
N VAL A 62 22.64 18.10 -7.54
CA VAL A 62 24.10 17.90 -7.67
C VAL A 62 24.71 18.61 -8.87
N GLU A 63 23.91 18.97 -9.88
CA GLU A 63 24.30 19.81 -11.01
C GLU A 63 23.22 20.88 -11.26
N PRO A 64 23.13 21.92 -10.40
CA PRO A 64 22.09 22.96 -10.54
C PRO A 64 22.22 23.77 -11.83
N GLU A 65 23.44 23.96 -12.32
CA GLU A 65 23.74 24.56 -13.62
C GLU A 65 24.72 23.65 -14.39
N PRO A 66 24.66 23.62 -15.72
CA PRO A 66 25.55 22.78 -16.53
C PRO A 66 27.02 22.93 -16.14
N GLY A 67 27.65 21.84 -15.70
CA GLY A 67 29.07 21.79 -15.30
C GLY A 67 29.36 22.31 -13.90
N LYS A 68 28.40 22.86 -13.17
CA LYS A 68 28.56 23.27 -11.76
C LYS A 68 28.07 22.18 -10.83
N TRP A 69 28.97 21.55 -10.12
CA TRP A 69 28.70 20.37 -9.28
C TRP A 69 28.72 20.73 -7.79
N ASP A 70 27.69 20.34 -7.07
CA ASP A 70 27.56 20.44 -5.63
C ASP A 70 27.12 19.08 -5.02
N PHE A 71 28.01 18.44 -4.30
CA PHE A 71 27.78 17.18 -3.61
C PHE A 71 27.70 17.33 -2.08
N ALA A 72 27.75 18.55 -1.54
CA ALA A 72 27.88 18.76 -0.10
C ALA A 72 26.78 18.05 0.71
N CYS A 73 25.52 18.16 0.27
CA CYS A 73 24.39 17.50 0.91
C CYS A 73 24.54 15.97 0.88
N TRP A 74 24.91 15.43 -0.29
CA TRP A 74 25.06 13.98 -0.49
C TRP A 74 26.28 13.42 0.23
N ASP A 75 27.39 14.16 0.32
CA ASP A 75 28.57 13.76 1.10
C ASP A 75 28.22 13.60 2.58
N ALA A 76 27.51 14.59 3.16
CA ALA A 76 27.07 14.56 4.54
C ALA A 76 26.08 13.39 4.80
N LEU A 77 25.17 13.13 3.85
CA LEU A 77 24.20 12.03 3.95
C LEU A 77 24.92 10.67 3.95
N VAL A 78 25.83 10.44 3.01
CA VAL A 78 26.55 9.15 2.88
C VAL A 78 27.49 8.93 4.07
N GLU A 79 28.11 9.96 4.60
CA GLU A 79 28.93 9.87 5.80
C GLU A 79 28.08 9.51 7.02
N GLU A 80 26.96 10.22 7.23
CA GLU A 80 26.07 9.96 8.36
C GLU A 80 25.46 8.56 8.30
N ALA A 81 24.95 8.14 7.12
CA ALA A 81 24.41 6.80 6.93
C ALA A 81 25.46 5.73 7.26
N GLY A 82 26.70 5.92 6.82
CA GLY A 82 27.82 5.02 7.17
C GLY A 82 28.09 4.96 8.67
N ARG A 83 28.03 6.09 9.39
CA ARG A 83 28.19 6.12 10.86
C ARG A 83 27.08 5.39 11.59
N GLN A 84 25.86 5.45 11.06
CA GLN A 84 24.69 4.75 11.62
C GLN A 84 24.60 3.28 11.19
N GLY A 85 25.50 2.80 10.32
CA GLY A 85 25.46 1.44 9.78
C GLY A 85 24.30 1.18 8.81
N VAL A 86 23.71 2.23 8.23
CA VAL A 86 22.63 2.16 7.26
C VAL A 86 23.19 2.28 5.84
N LYS A 87 22.85 1.33 4.97
CA LYS A 87 23.18 1.37 3.54
C LYS A 87 22.25 2.31 2.79
N VAL A 88 22.80 3.01 1.79
CA VAL A 88 22.01 3.91 0.94
C VAL A 88 21.75 3.26 -0.41
N LEU A 89 20.50 3.29 -0.86
CA LEU A 89 20.07 3.03 -2.22
C LEU A 89 19.66 4.36 -2.87
N PRO A 90 20.54 5.01 -3.63
CA PRO A 90 20.18 6.21 -4.36
C PRO A 90 19.39 5.89 -5.62
N ILE A 91 18.41 6.73 -5.90
CA ILE A 91 17.70 6.76 -7.17
C ILE A 91 18.44 7.75 -8.08
N LEU A 92 19.10 7.25 -9.11
CA LEU A 92 19.72 8.10 -10.11
C LEU A 92 18.64 8.88 -10.87
N GLY A 93 18.77 10.20 -10.90
CA GLY A 93 17.88 11.07 -11.65
C GLY A 93 16.75 11.71 -10.83
N GLY A 94 16.45 11.28 -9.62
CA GLY A 94 15.42 11.82 -8.72
C GLY A 94 14.61 13.00 -9.30
N GLU A 95 15.01 14.24 -9.03
CA GLU A 95 14.54 15.42 -9.73
C GLU A 95 15.48 15.78 -10.89
N LEU A 96 14.96 15.82 -12.12
CA LEU A 96 15.74 16.10 -13.32
C LEU A 96 15.79 17.61 -13.60
N PRO A 97 16.98 18.17 -13.87
CA PRO A 97 17.10 19.57 -14.25
C PRO A 97 16.53 19.81 -15.66
N ALA A 98 16.10 21.04 -15.92
CA ALA A 98 15.54 21.40 -17.24
C ALA A 98 16.51 21.10 -18.40
N HIS A 99 17.82 21.27 -18.18
CA HIS A 99 18.85 21.01 -19.18
C HIS A 99 19.16 19.51 -19.41
N GLY A 100 18.59 18.62 -18.57
CA GLY A 100 18.76 17.17 -18.64
C GLY A 100 17.49 16.39 -18.97
N LYS A 101 16.34 17.05 -19.11
CA LYS A 101 15.05 16.40 -19.30
C LYS A 101 14.62 16.41 -20.77
N PRO A 102 14.16 15.29 -21.34
CA PRO A 102 14.28 13.94 -20.81
C PRO A 102 15.70 13.37 -20.97
N PRO A 103 16.16 12.52 -20.05
CA PRO A 103 17.58 12.09 -20.03
C PRO A 103 18.00 11.27 -21.25
N PHE A 104 17.11 10.53 -21.91
CA PHE A 104 17.43 9.77 -23.11
C PHE A 104 17.74 10.67 -24.34
N ARG A 105 17.24 11.93 -24.35
CA ARG A 105 17.61 12.93 -25.37
C ARG A 105 18.86 13.72 -25.00
N ASN A 106 19.27 13.66 -23.75
CA ASN A 106 20.45 14.32 -23.20
C ASN A 106 21.44 13.29 -22.66
N LEU A 107 21.62 12.18 -23.40
CA LEU A 107 22.29 10.97 -22.94
C LEU A 107 23.74 11.24 -22.46
N GLU A 108 24.51 12.02 -23.20
CA GLU A 108 25.89 12.34 -22.82
C GLU A 108 25.96 13.04 -21.45
N ARG A 109 25.08 14.01 -21.23
CA ARG A 109 24.99 14.73 -19.94
C ARG A 109 24.55 13.79 -18.81
N TRP A 110 23.56 12.95 -19.09
CA TRP A 110 23.10 11.92 -18.17
C TRP A 110 24.24 10.98 -17.76
N LEU A 111 25.00 10.47 -18.72
CA LEU A 111 26.11 9.56 -18.42
C LEU A 111 27.25 10.23 -17.66
N ASN A 112 27.53 11.51 -17.93
CA ASN A 112 28.48 12.31 -17.13
C ASN A 112 28.01 12.46 -15.68
N TYR A 113 26.71 12.76 -15.45
CA TYR A 113 26.13 12.79 -14.11
C TYR A 113 26.28 11.44 -13.41
N VAL A 114 25.90 10.34 -14.07
CA VAL A 114 26.01 8.97 -13.51
C VAL A 114 27.47 8.65 -13.16
N GLU A 115 28.41 8.87 -14.09
CA GLU A 115 29.84 8.56 -13.87
C GLU A 115 30.41 9.35 -12.67
N ARG A 116 30.06 10.63 -12.54
CA ARG A 116 30.49 11.46 -11.41
C ARG A 116 29.93 10.97 -10.08
N CYS A 117 28.63 10.68 -10.02
CA CYS A 117 27.99 10.16 -8.81
C CYS A 117 28.59 8.82 -8.37
N VAL A 118 28.70 7.87 -9.29
CA VAL A 118 29.20 6.52 -8.98
C VAL A 118 30.68 6.54 -8.60
N SER A 119 31.51 7.30 -9.33
CA SER A 119 32.94 7.44 -9.03
C SER A 119 33.17 8.09 -7.66
N ARG A 120 32.37 9.12 -7.29
CA ARG A 120 32.48 9.80 -6.01
C ARG A 120 32.17 8.89 -4.83
N TYR A 121 31.16 8.04 -4.95
CA TYR A 121 30.70 7.17 -3.85
C TYR A 121 31.18 5.73 -3.96
N LYS A 122 32.14 5.45 -4.85
CA LYS A 122 32.75 4.13 -5.00
C LYS A 122 33.23 3.56 -3.67
N GLY A 123 32.80 2.33 -3.36
CA GLY A 123 33.14 1.65 -2.12
C GLY A 123 32.32 2.10 -0.90
N ARG A 124 31.48 3.14 -1.00
CA ARG A 124 30.55 3.59 0.03
C ARG A 124 29.08 3.29 -0.32
N ILE A 125 28.73 3.37 -1.60
CA ILE A 125 27.43 2.98 -2.16
C ILE A 125 27.65 1.80 -3.09
N ASP A 126 26.91 0.73 -2.90
CA ASP A 126 27.09 -0.54 -3.62
C ASP A 126 25.88 -0.90 -4.52
N CYS A 127 24.88 -0.03 -4.62
CA CYS A 127 23.72 -0.22 -5.50
C CYS A 127 23.10 1.12 -5.90
N TYR A 128 22.53 1.18 -7.11
CA TYR A 128 21.90 2.36 -7.69
C TYR A 128 20.63 1.96 -8.44
N GLU A 129 19.52 2.63 -8.20
CA GLU A 129 18.29 2.49 -8.97
C GLU A 129 18.27 3.50 -10.12
N VAL A 130 17.84 3.06 -11.32
CA VAL A 130 17.84 3.91 -12.52
C VAL A 130 16.46 4.48 -12.75
N ILE A 131 16.24 5.70 -12.33
CA ILE A 131 14.99 6.45 -12.41
C ILE A 131 13.85 5.79 -11.60
N ASN A 132 13.08 6.58 -10.90
CA ASN A 132 11.86 6.15 -10.23
C ASN A 132 10.69 6.09 -11.22
N GLU A 133 9.96 4.98 -11.25
CA GLU A 133 8.70 4.82 -12.00
C GLU A 133 8.78 5.32 -13.44
N ALA A 134 9.76 4.79 -14.18
CA ALA A 134 9.99 5.14 -15.59
C ALA A 134 8.82 4.77 -16.52
N ASP A 135 7.86 3.99 -16.05
CA ASP A 135 6.59 3.69 -16.70
C ASP A 135 5.52 4.78 -16.55
N CYS A 136 5.82 5.86 -15.80
CA CYS A 136 4.96 7.04 -15.63
C CYS A 136 5.48 8.22 -16.46
N ASP A 137 4.58 9.18 -16.78
CA ASP A 137 4.91 10.40 -17.55
C ASP A 137 5.84 11.35 -16.79
N ARG A 138 5.77 11.33 -15.46
CA ARG A 138 6.42 12.30 -14.57
C ARG A 138 7.94 12.44 -14.79
N PRO A 139 8.73 11.35 -14.87
CA PRO A 139 10.16 11.47 -15.10
C PRO A 139 10.50 12.07 -16.46
N TRP A 140 9.68 11.82 -17.46
CA TRP A 140 9.96 12.19 -18.84
C TRP A 140 9.43 13.58 -19.23
N GLY A 141 8.27 13.96 -18.67
CA GLY A 141 7.47 15.09 -19.15
C GLY A 141 6.72 14.79 -20.46
N GLU A 142 6.70 13.54 -20.84
CA GLU A 142 5.99 12.98 -22.00
C GLU A 142 5.60 11.51 -21.70
N LYS A 143 4.83 10.90 -22.59
CA LYS A 143 4.41 9.51 -22.43
C LYS A 143 5.65 8.58 -22.37
N PRO A 144 5.70 7.65 -21.40
CA PRO A 144 6.82 6.72 -21.27
C PRO A 144 6.93 5.79 -22.49
N ASP A 145 8.17 5.56 -22.92
CA ASP A 145 8.50 4.63 -24.01
C ASP A 145 9.49 3.57 -23.50
N PRO A 146 9.11 2.27 -23.52
CA PRO A 146 9.99 1.19 -23.07
C PRO A 146 11.33 1.13 -23.82
N ALA A 147 11.35 1.46 -25.11
CA ALA A 147 12.58 1.42 -25.91
C ALA A 147 13.55 2.54 -25.52
N ASN A 148 13.05 3.73 -25.26
CA ASN A 148 13.85 4.85 -24.76
C ASN A 148 14.44 4.55 -23.39
N TYR A 149 13.63 3.97 -22.48
CA TYR A 149 14.14 3.56 -21.17
C TYR A 149 15.16 2.42 -21.30
N ALA A 150 14.94 1.43 -22.17
CA ALA A 150 15.88 0.34 -22.41
C ALA A 150 17.26 0.87 -22.86
N ALA A 151 17.28 1.79 -23.82
CA ALA A 151 18.51 2.42 -24.29
C ALA A 151 19.25 3.19 -23.18
N LEU A 152 18.47 3.96 -22.37
CA LEU A 152 19.01 4.68 -21.22
C LEU A 152 19.59 3.72 -20.17
N LEU A 153 18.87 2.66 -19.82
CA LEU A 153 19.29 1.65 -18.85
C LEU A 153 20.57 0.94 -19.29
N GLN A 154 20.64 0.51 -20.58
CA GLN A 154 21.82 -0.13 -21.14
C GLN A 154 23.07 0.77 -21.08
N ALA A 155 22.92 2.04 -21.42
CA ALA A 155 24.02 3.00 -21.38
C ALA A 155 24.43 3.31 -19.92
N THR A 156 23.46 3.48 -19.03
CA THR A 156 23.69 3.71 -17.59
C THR A 156 24.40 2.51 -16.95
N TYR A 157 23.95 1.30 -17.24
CA TYR A 157 24.58 0.06 -16.74
C TYR A 157 26.07 -0.01 -17.11
N ARG A 158 26.41 0.20 -18.37
CA ARG A 158 27.81 0.22 -18.82
C ARG A 158 28.64 1.28 -18.11
N THR A 159 28.08 2.47 -17.91
CA THR A 159 28.74 3.58 -17.22
C THR A 159 28.97 3.28 -15.74
N VAL A 160 27.96 2.76 -15.05
CA VAL A 160 28.09 2.33 -13.63
C VAL A 160 29.17 1.24 -13.50
N LYS A 161 29.13 0.20 -14.34
CA LYS A 161 30.09 -0.91 -14.29
C LYS A 161 31.51 -0.47 -14.66
N LYS A 162 31.68 0.54 -15.51
CA LYS A 162 32.98 1.14 -15.80
C LYS A 162 33.52 1.91 -14.59
N ALA A 163 32.68 2.70 -13.92
CA ALA A 163 33.06 3.52 -12.76
C ALA A 163 33.31 2.65 -11.51
N ASP A 164 32.40 1.74 -11.20
CA ASP A 164 32.53 0.75 -10.12
C ASP A 164 31.97 -0.62 -10.56
N PRO A 165 32.82 -1.58 -10.95
CA PRO A 165 32.38 -2.91 -11.38
C PRO A 165 31.61 -3.71 -10.33
N ARG A 166 31.72 -3.37 -9.04
CA ARG A 166 31.04 -4.04 -7.93
C ARG A 166 29.65 -3.45 -7.64
N ALA A 167 29.42 -2.22 -8.07
CA ALA A 167 28.13 -1.57 -7.86
C ALA A 167 27.02 -2.30 -8.64
N ARG A 168 25.90 -2.54 -7.97
CA ARG A 168 24.72 -3.15 -8.58
C ARG A 168 23.81 -2.08 -9.16
N VAL A 169 23.23 -2.37 -10.30
CA VAL A 169 22.25 -1.52 -10.97
C VAL A 169 20.88 -2.16 -10.82
N LEU A 170 19.93 -1.42 -10.28
CA LEU A 170 18.54 -1.83 -10.18
C LEU A 170 17.76 -1.30 -11.39
N PHE A 171 16.85 -2.13 -11.89
CA PHE A 171 15.79 -1.70 -12.78
C PHE A 171 14.98 -0.57 -12.13
N THR A 172 14.25 0.23 -12.90
CA THR A 172 13.31 1.21 -12.31
C THR A 172 12.33 0.55 -11.38
N GLY A 173 11.95 1.21 -10.30
CA GLY A 173 10.79 0.79 -9.51
C GLY A 173 9.52 1.00 -10.33
N VAL A 174 9.02 -0.06 -10.96
CA VAL A 174 7.83 0.02 -11.82
C VAL A 174 6.60 0.32 -10.98
N SER A 175 5.81 1.30 -11.39
CA SER A 175 4.64 1.76 -10.64
C SER A 175 3.50 0.74 -10.56
N ASP A 176 2.49 1.05 -9.78
CA ASP A 176 1.23 0.27 -9.71
C ASP A 176 0.13 0.85 -10.63
N PHE A 177 0.46 1.84 -11.43
CA PHE A 177 -0.47 2.54 -12.31
C PHE A 177 -0.43 2.04 -13.76
N GLY A 178 -1.57 2.09 -14.43
CA GLY A 178 -1.65 1.74 -15.84
C GLY A 178 -1.36 0.28 -16.14
N ARG A 179 -0.37 0.03 -17.00
CA ARG A 179 0.01 -1.29 -17.49
C ARG A 179 1.49 -1.59 -17.28
N PRO A 180 1.95 -1.65 -16.03
CA PRO A 180 3.37 -1.77 -15.71
C PRO A 180 4.03 -3.01 -16.33
N MET A 181 3.34 -4.15 -16.39
CA MET A 181 3.89 -5.37 -17.00
C MET A 181 4.10 -5.24 -18.52
N GLU A 182 3.26 -4.48 -19.21
CA GLU A 182 3.47 -4.19 -20.64
C GLU A 182 4.70 -3.32 -20.86
N PHE A 183 4.96 -2.34 -19.98
CA PHE A 183 6.18 -1.54 -20.01
C PHE A 183 7.42 -2.41 -19.78
N VAL A 184 7.43 -3.23 -18.73
CA VAL A 184 8.52 -4.16 -18.42
C VAL A 184 8.78 -5.10 -19.61
N GLU A 185 7.74 -5.70 -20.18
CA GLU A 185 7.87 -6.57 -21.35
C GLU A 185 8.44 -5.82 -22.55
N GLY A 186 8.03 -4.57 -22.77
CA GLY A 186 8.58 -3.71 -23.83
C GLY A 186 10.09 -3.47 -23.66
N VAL A 187 10.55 -3.22 -22.44
CA VAL A 187 11.97 -3.04 -22.10
C VAL A 187 12.76 -4.34 -22.34
N PHE A 188 12.20 -5.50 -21.99
CA PHE A 188 12.84 -6.79 -22.24
C PHE A 188 12.93 -7.11 -23.74
N ARG A 189 11.87 -6.83 -24.51
CA ARG A 189 11.89 -6.95 -25.98
C ARG A 189 12.94 -6.05 -26.65
N ALA A 190 13.20 -4.88 -26.05
CA ALA A 190 14.26 -3.98 -26.51
C ALA A 190 15.68 -4.43 -26.10
N GLY A 191 15.83 -5.63 -25.52
CA GLY A 191 17.11 -6.27 -25.24
C GLY A 191 17.84 -5.75 -24.00
N ALA A 192 17.15 -5.13 -23.06
CA ALA A 192 17.77 -4.61 -21.83
C ALA A 192 17.84 -5.64 -20.68
N GLY A 193 17.48 -6.91 -20.90
CA GLY A 193 17.44 -7.95 -19.87
C GLY A 193 18.76 -8.16 -19.11
N ASP A 194 19.90 -7.94 -19.77
CA ASP A 194 21.23 -8.07 -19.14
C ASP A 194 21.75 -6.78 -18.50
N SER A 195 21.01 -5.67 -18.62
CA SER A 195 21.48 -4.34 -18.24
C SER A 195 21.01 -3.88 -16.85
N PHE A 196 20.77 -4.81 -15.95
CA PHE A 196 20.51 -4.56 -14.52
C PHE A 196 20.92 -5.80 -13.70
N ASP A 197 21.13 -5.63 -12.40
CA ASP A 197 21.53 -6.71 -11.49
C ASP A 197 20.40 -7.18 -10.59
N ALA A 198 19.37 -6.36 -10.39
CA ALA A 198 18.16 -6.71 -9.66
C ALA A 198 16.94 -6.08 -10.31
N MET A 199 15.87 -6.88 -10.43
CA MET A 199 14.55 -6.40 -10.87
C MET A 199 13.86 -5.65 -9.75
N ASN A 200 13.09 -4.63 -10.09
CA ASN A 200 12.45 -3.77 -9.11
C ASN A 200 11.03 -3.39 -9.52
N PHE A 201 10.12 -3.29 -8.54
CA PHE A 201 8.76 -2.82 -8.77
C PHE A 201 8.10 -2.34 -7.47
N HIS A 202 6.97 -1.60 -7.59
CA HIS A 202 6.21 -0.99 -6.50
C HIS A 202 4.80 -1.57 -6.41
N PRO A 203 4.61 -2.76 -5.78
CA PRO A 203 3.32 -3.44 -5.74
C PRO A 203 2.42 -2.95 -4.61
N TYR A 204 2.07 -1.68 -4.60
CA TYR A 204 1.14 -1.14 -3.60
C TYR A 204 -0.20 -1.88 -3.55
N GLN A 205 -0.75 -2.02 -2.35
CA GLN A 205 -2.01 -2.75 -2.11
C GLN A 205 -3.18 -1.80 -1.86
N TRP A 206 -3.33 -0.79 -2.70
CA TRP A 206 -4.30 0.30 -2.55
C TRP A 206 -5.74 -0.16 -2.34
N ARG A 207 -6.10 -1.30 -2.90
CA ARG A 207 -7.48 -1.73 -3.05
C ARG A 207 -7.79 -3.00 -2.30
N ASN A 208 -6.77 -3.63 -1.69
CA ASN A 208 -6.91 -4.97 -1.16
C ASN A 208 -5.96 -5.26 0.01
N VAL A 209 -6.21 -6.39 0.70
CA VAL A 209 -5.24 -6.92 1.66
C VAL A 209 -4.07 -7.59 0.92
N PRO A 210 -2.85 -7.55 1.47
CA PRO A 210 -1.68 -8.06 0.77
C PRO A 210 -1.76 -9.55 0.45
N GLU A 211 -2.45 -10.36 1.28
CA GLU A 211 -2.62 -11.80 1.09
C GLU A 211 -3.28 -12.17 -0.23
N SER A 212 -4.10 -11.29 -0.77
CA SER A 212 -4.89 -11.59 -1.95
C SER A 212 -4.19 -11.31 -3.27
N GLN A 213 -3.26 -10.38 -3.30
CA GLN A 213 -2.67 -9.92 -4.57
C GLN A 213 -1.15 -9.94 -4.58
N LEU A 214 -0.48 -9.62 -3.46
CA LEU A 214 0.96 -9.43 -3.46
C LEU A 214 1.74 -10.68 -3.94
N PRO A 215 1.42 -11.91 -3.46
CA PRO A 215 2.08 -13.11 -3.97
C PRO A 215 1.89 -13.30 -5.49
N LEU A 216 0.67 -13.06 -5.98
CA LEU A 216 0.35 -13.22 -7.39
C LEU A 216 1.13 -12.24 -8.27
N ARG A 217 1.21 -10.97 -7.86
CA ARG A 217 1.96 -9.93 -8.59
C ARG A 217 3.46 -10.23 -8.66
N ILE A 218 4.03 -10.76 -7.57
CA ILE A 218 5.42 -11.19 -7.56
C ILE A 218 5.64 -12.38 -8.51
N ARG A 219 4.72 -13.35 -8.51
CA ARG A 219 4.77 -14.52 -9.40
C ARG A 219 4.61 -14.12 -10.85
N ASP A 220 3.71 -13.22 -11.19
CA ASP A 220 3.51 -12.70 -12.55
C ASP A 220 4.77 -12.00 -13.08
N LEU A 221 5.42 -11.16 -12.25
CA LEU A 221 6.69 -10.52 -12.62
C LEU A 221 7.79 -11.56 -12.85
N LYS A 222 7.93 -12.54 -11.96
CA LYS A 222 8.92 -13.62 -12.10
C LYS A 222 8.65 -14.50 -13.33
N ALA A 223 7.38 -14.76 -13.63
CA ALA A 223 6.99 -15.50 -14.84
C ALA A 223 7.36 -14.72 -16.12
N LEU A 224 7.14 -13.40 -16.10
CA LEU A 224 7.57 -12.53 -17.21
C LEU A 224 9.09 -12.53 -17.37
N MET A 225 9.84 -12.38 -16.28
CA MET A 225 11.32 -12.47 -16.31
C MET A 225 11.78 -13.80 -16.89
N LYS A 226 11.21 -14.92 -16.43
CA LYS A 226 11.53 -16.27 -16.92
C LYS A 226 11.24 -16.44 -18.41
N LYS A 227 10.14 -15.85 -18.91
CA LYS A 227 9.77 -15.85 -20.34
C LYS A 227 10.90 -15.26 -21.21
N TYR A 228 11.65 -14.29 -20.68
CA TYR A 228 12.78 -13.64 -21.35
C TYR A 228 14.15 -14.18 -20.93
N GLY A 229 14.21 -15.30 -20.20
CA GLY A 229 15.45 -15.92 -19.74
C GLY A 229 16.18 -15.12 -18.66
N ILE A 230 15.50 -14.24 -17.95
CA ILE A 230 16.08 -13.38 -16.91
C ILE A 230 15.96 -14.09 -15.57
N ASP A 231 17.11 -14.44 -14.96
CA ASP A 231 17.21 -15.01 -13.61
C ASP A 231 17.98 -14.04 -12.71
N LYS A 232 17.28 -13.08 -12.15
CA LYS A 232 17.83 -12.02 -11.29
C LYS A 232 16.97 -11.84 -10.05
N PRO A 233 17.56 -11.42 -8.90
CA PRO A 233 16.79 -11.15 -7.70
C PRO A 233 15.74 -10.05 -7.93
N VAL A 234 14.63 -10.18 -7.22
CA VAL A 234 13.55 -9.19 -7.21
C VAL A 234 13.61 -8.40 -5.92
N TRP A 235 13.57 -7.08 -6.03
CA TRP A 235 13.42 -6.14 -4.93
C TRP A 235 12.07 -5.42 -5.04
N ILE A 236 11.52 -5.04 -3.91
CA ILE A 236 10.38 -4.12 -3.81
C ILE A 236 10.93 -2.86 -3.15
N THR A 237 11.13 -1.80 -3.93
CA THR A 237 11.72 -0.57 -3.39
C THR A 237 10.69 0.46 -2.92
N GLU A 238 9.40 0.18 -3.14
CA GLU A 238 8.29 0.86 -2.49
C GLU A 238 7.10 -0.07 -2.27
N ILE A 239 6.63 -0.13 -1.04
CA ILE A 239 5.33 -0.68 -0.64
C ILE A 239 4.95 -0.01 0.68
N GLY A 240 3.66 0.17 0.93
CA GLY A 240 3.22 0.74 2.19
C GLY A 240 1.78 1.22 2.15
N ASN A 241 1.31 1.68 3.31
CA ASN A 241 -0.07 2.10 3.51
C ASN A 241 -0.10 3.50 4.14
N SER A 242 -0.91 4.40 3.58
CA SER A 242 -1.14 5.71 4.18
C SER A 242 -2.12 5.61 5.34
N SER A 243 -1.81 6.29 6.45
CA SER A 243 -2.73 6.41 7.60
C SER A 243 -3.35 7.80 7.69
N ALA A 244 -3.69 8.40 6.55
CA ALA A 244 -4.36 9.70 6.50
C ALA A 244 -5.66 9.66 7.32
N PRO A 245 -5.90 10.66 8.19
CA PRO A 245 -7.07 10.69 9.06
C PRO A 245 -8.36 11.04 8.32
N ASP A 246 -8.24 11.73 7.21
CA ASP A 246 -9.37 12.30 6.46
C ASP A 246 -10.00 11.26 5.51
N ARG A 247 -10.48 10.16 6.11
CA ARG A 247 -11.17 9.09 5.38
C ARG A 247 -12.67 9.32 5.38
N PHE A 248 -13.30 9.09 4.23
CA PHE A 248 -14.75 9.17 4.08
C PHE A 248 -15.39 10.48 4.57
N LEU A 249 -14.69 11.62 4.44
CA LEU A 249 -15.19 12.92 4.89
C LEU A 249 -16.54 13.24 4.27
N LEU A 250 -16.67 13.10 2.95
CA LEU A 250 -17.92 13.36 2.25
C LEU A 250 -19.03 12.43 2.71
N ALA A 251 -18.76 11.13 2.84
CA ALA A 251 -19.73 10.16 3.32
C ALA A 251 -20.16 10.45 4.76
N ARG A 252 -19.22 10.84 5.64
CA ARG A 252 -19.52 11.22 7.04
C ARG A 252 -20.49 12.40 7.11
N GLU A 253 -20.30 13.38 6.24
CA GLU A 253 -21.13 14.60 6.23
C GLU A 253 -22.48 14.40 5.53
N THR A 254 -22.58 13.46 4.58
CA THR A 254 -23.74 13.37 3.69
C THR A 254 -24.61 12.12 3.92
N VAL A 255 -24.03 10.98 4.27
CA VAL A 255 -24.78 9.70 4.39
C VAL A 255 -25.71 9.68 5.60
N PRO A 256 -25.29 10.03 6.84
CA PRO A 256 -26.18 10.00 7.99
C PRO A 256 -27.42 10.90 7.83
N PRO A 257 -27.31 12.15 7.38
CA PRO A 257 -28.48 13.00 7.10
C PRO A 257 -29.42 12.40 6.03
N ALA A 258 -28.85 11.82 4.96
CA ALA A 258 -29.64 11.20 3.91
C ALA A 258 -30.44 9.99 4.42
N LEU A 259 -29.84 9.13 5.26
CA LEU A 259 -30.54 8.02 5.90
C LEU A 259 -31.67 8.49 6.80
N LYS A 260 -31.43 9.54 7.63
CA LYS A 260 -32.47 10.12 8.50
C LYS A 260 -33.64 10.67 7.67
N LYS A 261 -33.39 11.34 6.53
CA LYS A 261 -34.42 11.82 5.59
C LYS A 261 -35.23 10.66 4.95
N LEU A 262 -34.62 9.49 4.78
CA LEU A 262 -35.31 8.27 4.32
C LEU A 262 -36.10 7.58 5.44
N GLY A 263 -36.07 8.11 6.68
CA GLY A 263 -36.81 7.57 7.82
C GLY A 263 -36.05 6.53 8.62
N PHE A 264 -34.76 6.30 8.36
CA PHE A 264 -33.93 5.38 9.14
C PHE A 264 -33.38 6.02 10.41
N SER A 265 -33.18 5.22 11.45
CA SER A 265 -32.56 5.66 12.70
C SER A 265 -31.50 4.67 13.20
N PRO A 266 -30.42 5.19 13.85
CA PRO A 266 -29.35 4.35 14.40
C PRO A 266 -29.83 3.33 15.45
N GLU A 267 -30.89 3.66 16.20
CA GLU A 267 -31.40 2.85 17.30
C GLU A 267 -32.23 1.66 16.80
N ARG A 268 -32.94 1.85 15.69
CA ARG A 268 -33.90 0.88 15.17
C ARG A 268 -33.30 0.02 14.07
N ASP A 269 -32.58 0.64 13.11
CA ASP A 269 -32.30 0.02 11.84
C ASP A 269 -30.92 -0.64 11.81
N THR A 270 -30.86 -1.85 11.25
CA THR A 270 -29.62 -2.64 11.14
C THR A 270 -28.92 -2.33 9.82
N VAL A 271 -27.60 -2.13 9.88
CA VAL A 271 -26.73 -1.99 8.71
C VAL A 271 -26.03 -3.31 8.42
N GLY A 272 -26.31 -3.88 7.25
CA GLY A 272 -25.56 -5.01 6.69
C GLY A 272 -24.20 -4.57 6.20
N VAL A 273 -23.20 -5.39 6.46
CA VAL A 273 -21.83 -5.20 5.97
C VAL A 273 -21.37 -6.50 5.33
N ILE A 274 -20.87 -6.43 4.11
CA ILE A 274 -20.36 -7.64 3.45
C ILE A 274 -19.06 -8.09 4.14
N ALA A 275 -19.08 -9.33 4.63
CA ALA A 275 -17.97 -10.05 5.22
C ALA A 275 -17.83 -11.39 4.49
N ASP A 276 -17.29 -11.35 3.28
CA ASP A 276 -17.15 -12.50 2.39
C ASP A 276 -15.70 -12.58 1.95
N ASP A 277 -15.13 -13.78 1.96
CA ASP A 277 -13.73 -13.99 1.59
C ASP A 277 -13.41 -13.52 0.16
N ARG A 278 -14.42 -13.45 -0.70
CA ARG A 278 -14.32 -12.91 -2.06
C ARG A 278 -14.13 -11.40 -2.11
N THR A 279 -14.39 -10.67 -1.03
CA THR A 279 -14.31 -9.21 -1.03
C THR A 279 -13.05 -8.66 -0.42
N LEU A 280 -12.41 -9.41 0.48
CA LEU A 280 -11.17 -9.01 1.19
C LEU A 280 -11.24 -7.61 1.81
N PHE A 281 -12.46 -7.15 2.12
CA PHE A 281 -12.69 -5.82 2.65
C PHE A 281 -12.49 -5.79 4.17
N HIS A 282 -11.82 -4.77 4.65
CA HIS A 282 -11.83 -4.44 6.07
C HIS A 282 -13.20 -3.92 6.48
N THR A 283 -13.98 -4.72 7.17
CA THR A 283 -15.32 -4.35 7.68
C THR A 283 -15.29 -3.21 8.71
N GLY A 284 -14.10 -2.84 9.22
CA GLY A 284 -13.92 -1.83 10.27
C GLY A 284 -14.15 -0.37 9.88
N ARG A 285 -14.36 -0.08 8.59
CA ARG A 285 -14.44 1.31 8.11
C ARG A 285 -15.79 1.98 8.23
N ILE A 286 -16.82 1.25 8.55
CA ILE A 286 -18.18 1.80 8.72
C ILE A 286 -18.22 2.83 9.88
N ASP A 287 -17.38 2.70 10.89
CA ASP A 287 -17.26 3.67 11.98
C ASP A 287 -16.71 5.03 11.51
N ASP A 288 -16.02 5.08 10.38
CA ASP A 288 -15.48 6.33 9.83
C ASP A 288 -16.59 7.26 9.31
N TYR A 289 -17.75 6.73 8.88
CA TYR A 289 -18.85 7.53 8.32
C TYR A 289 -20.23 7.24 8.93
N LEU A 290 -20.43 6.12 9.63
CA LEU A 290 -21.66 5.77 10.34
C LEU A 290 -21.39 5.38 11.81
N PRO A 291 -20.71 6.24 12.60
CA PRO A 291 -20.33 5.90 13.98
C PRO A 291 -21.52 5.68 14.91
N GLU A 292 -22.67 6.30 14.63
CA GLU A 292 -23.89 6.18 15.45
C GLU A 292 -24.62 4.85 15.23
N TRP A 293 -24.53 4.25 14.03
CA TRP A 293 -25.16 2.98 13.69
C TRP A 293 -24.42 1.80 14.31
N LYS A 294 -24.80 1.37 15.51
CA LYS A 294 -24.17 0.25 16.22
C LYS A 294 -24.81 -1.12 15.93
N ARG A 295 -26.06 -1.13 15.43
CA ARG A 295 -26.73 -2.35 15.00
C ARG A 295 -26.19 -2.78 13.65
N ARG A 296 -25.31 -3.78 13.64
CA ARG A 296 -24.62 -4.26 12.43
C ARG A 296 -24.78 -5.76 12.28
N ARG A 297 -24.93 -6.20 11.03
CA ARG A 297 -24.96 -7.60 10.66
C ARG A 297 -23.93 -7.85 9.57
N GLN A 298 -23.03 -8.79 9.80
CA GLN A 298 -22.15 -9.29 8.75
C GLN A 298 -22.96 -10.23 7.85
N LEU A 299 -22.76 -10.11 6.53
CA LEU A 299 -23.45 -10.88 5.51
C LEU A 299 -22.44 -11.36 4.47
N THR A 300 -22.55 -12.61 4.06
CA THR A 300 -21.98 -13.10 2.81
C THR A 300 -22.84 -12.64 1.63
N PHE A 301 -22.35 -12.77 0.39
CA PHE A 301 -23.18 -12.50 -0.78
C PHE A 301 -24.35 -13.49 -0.93
N ASP A 302 -24.19 -14.72 -0.47
CA ASP A 302 -25.25 -15.71 -0.51
C ASP A 302 -26.34 -15.38 0.51
N GLU A 303 -25.99 -14.97 1.72
CA GLU A 303 -26.94 -14.45 2.71
C GLU A 303 -27.63 -13.17 2.23
N LEU A 304 -26.92 -12.28 1.51
CA LEU A 304 -27.49 -11.06 0.95
C LEU A 304 -28.63 -11.36 -0.02
N ARG A 305 -28.57 -12.47 -0.76
CA ARG A 305 -29.65 -12.89 -1.69
C ARG A 305 -30.97 -13.21 -0.98
N THR A 306 -30.89 -13.66 0.26
CA THR A 306 -32.05 -14.22 1.00
C THR A 306 -32.47 -13.40 2.22
N VAL A 307 -31.57 -12.56 2.78
CA VAL A 307 -31.91 -11.77 3.96
C VAL A 307 -33.13 -10.89 3.72
N PRO A 308 -34.15 -10.92 4.62
CA PRO A 308 -35.27 -10.00 4.52
C PRO A 308 -34.82 -8.53 4.65
N VAL A 309 -35.29 -7.68 3.76
CA VAL A 309 -34.92 -6.23 3.81
C VAL A 309 -35.40 -5.59 5.11
N ALA A 310 -36.52 -6.06 5.69
CA ALA A 310 -37.03 -5.57 6.98
C ALA A 310 -36.02 -5.83 8.14
N ASP A 311 -35.27 -6.93 8.09
CA ASP A 311 -34.29 -7.28 9.12
C ASP A 311 -32.94 -6.53 8.94
N CYS A 312 -32.65 -6.15 7.69
CA CYS A 312 -31.42 -5.46 7.32
C CYS A 312 -31.70 -4.46 6.18
N PRO A 313 -32.34 -3.32 6.50
CA PRO A 313 -32.83 -2.39 5.48
C PRO A 313 -31.73 -1.55 4.80
N ILE A 314 -30.55 -1.50 5.38
CA ILE A 314 -29.41 -0.75 4.90
C ILE A 314 -28.24 -1.71 4.63
N LEU A 315 -27.62 -1.62 3.46
CA LEU A 315 -26.39 -2.32 3.10
C LEU A 315 -25.29 -1.31 2.85
N ALA A 316 -24.21 -1.38 3.60
CA ALA A 316 -23.00 -0.60 3.35
C ALA A 316 -21.96 -1.47 2.64
N LEU A 317 -21.62 -1.11 1.40
CA LEU A 317 -20.43 -1.66 0.75
C LEU A 317 -19.21 -0.88 1.20
N PRO A 318 -18.09 -1.56 1.46
CA PRO A 318 -16.83 -0.88 1.82
C PRO A 318 -16.41 0.08 0.70
N GLY A 319 -16.01 1.28 1.08
CA GLY A 319 -15.69 2.37 0.17
C GLY A 319 -14.37 2.20 -0.56
N ARG A 320 -14.17 1.07 -1.24
CA ARG A 320 -13.04 0.84 -2.14
C ARG A 320 -13.53 0.69 -3.57
N GLU A 321 -12.67 1.07 -4.51
CA GLU A 321 -13.01 1.03 -5.94
C GLU A 321 -13.14 -0.39 -6.51
N GLY A 322 -12.65 -1.41 -5.80
CA GLY A 322 -12.68 -2.81 -6.23
C GLY A 322 -13.89 -3.57 -5.69
N PHE A 323 -14.46 -4.44 -6.55
CA PHE A 323 -15.61 -5.27 -6.22
C PHE A 323 -15.60 -6.55 -7.08
N PRO A 324 -15.96 -7.73 -6.57
CA PRO A 324 -16.09 -8.92 -7.40
C PRO A 324 -17.30 -8.81 -8.32
N ALA A 325 -17.07 -8.57 -9.62
CA ALA A 325 -18.12 -8.32 -10.62
C ALA A 325 -19.14 -9.44 -10.67
N SER A 326 -18.74 -10.69 -10.41
CA SER A 326 -19.63 -11.85 -10.32
C SER A 326 -20.71 -11.73 -9.25
N GLN A 327 -20.57 -10.83 -8.28
CA GLN A 327 -21.49 -10.66 -7.15
C GLN A 327 -22.42 -9.45 -7.30
N ILE A 328 -22.32 -8.68 -8.38
CA ILE A 328 -23.18 -7.51 -8.58
C ILE A 328 -24.66 -7.86 -8.63
N GLY A 329 -25.01 -9.05 -9.14
CA GLY A 329 -26.38 -9.56 -9.16
C GLY A 329 -27.00 -9.71 -7.77
N ALA A 330 -26.23 -10.08 -6.75
CA ALA A 330 -26.72 -10.15 -5.36
C ALA A 330 -27.05 -8.76 -4.82
N VAL A 331 -26.22 -7.76 -5.12
CA VAL A 331 -26.43 -6.36 -4.72
C VAL A 331 -27.65 -5.77 -5.45
N ALA A 332 -27.76 -5.99 -6.76
CA ALA A 332 -28.90 -5.53 -7.55
C ALA A 332 -30.23 -6.15 -7.07
N GLU A 333 -30.21 -7.46 -6.71
CA GLU A 333 -31.39 -8.15 -6.16
C GLU A 333 -31.80 -7.56 -4.80
N TYR A 334 -30.84 -7.26 -3.93
CA TYR A 334 -31.12 -6.62 -2.64
C TYR A 334 -31.80 -5.25 -2.84
N VAL A 335 -31.28 -4.42 -3.77
CA VAL A 335 -31.91 -3.12 -4.11
C VAL A 335 -33.27 -3.32 -4.76
N ARG A 336 -33.46 -4.35 -5.60
CA ARG A 336 -34.78 -4.66 -6.23
C ARG A 336 -35.84 -4.98 -5.19
N ARG A 337 -35.48 -5.63 -4.09
CA ARG A 337 -36.37 -5.92 -2.97
C ARG A 337 -36.66 -4.71 -2.06
N GLY A 338 -36.14 -3.53 -2.38
CA GLY A 338 -36.38 -2.28 -1.66
C GLY A 338 -35.28 -1.90 -0.66
N GLY A 339 -34.14 -2.59 -0.66
CA GLY A 339 -33.02 -2.28 0.21
C GLY A 339 -32.35 -0.95 -0.12
N THR A 340 -31.76 -0.31 0.87
CA THR A 340 -30.98 0.90 0.70
C THR A 340 -29.49 0.58 0.71
N LEU A 341 -28.82 0.86 -0.41
CA LEU A 341 -27.38 0.64 -0.59
C LEU A 341 -26.59 1.92 -0.29
N ILE A 342 -25.46 1.80 0.41
CA ILE A 342 -24.51 2.89 0.64
C ILE A 342 -23.19 2.57 -0.06
N LEU A 343 -22.71 3.50 -0.87
CA LEU A 343 -21.39 3.50 -1.53
C LEU A 343 -20.59 4.72 -1.00
N PRO A 344 -19.81 4.53 0.07
CA PRO A 344 -19.34 5.66 0.88
C PRO A 344 -18.09 6.36 0.36
N GLY A 345 -17.48 5.91 -0.72
CA GLY A 345 -16.27 6.57 -1.23
C GLY A 345 -15.59 5.85 -2.38
N GLY A 346 -14.64 6.51 -3.00
CA GLY A 346 -13.95 6.06 -4.18
C GLY A 346 -14.79 6.16 -5.45
N PHE A 347 -14.37 5.48 -6.49
CA PHE A 347 -15.11 5.28 -7.74
C PHE A 347 -15.74 3.87 -7.69
N PRO A 348 -17.00 3.72 -7.29
CA PRO A 348 -17.62 2.41 -7.11
C PRO A 348 -17.50 1.55 -8.37
N PHE A 349 -17.11 0.30 -8.19
CA PHE A 349 -17.01 -0.69 -9.27
C PHE A 349 -16.02 -0.33 -10.40
N TYR A 350 -14.94 0.39 -10.07
CA TYR A 350 -13.93 0.74 -11.06
C TYR A 350 -13.03 -0.45 -11.41
N PHE A 351 -12.82 -1.35 -10.45
CA PHE A 351 -12.04 -2.57 -10.62
C PHE A 351 -12.86 -3.81 -10.26
N ASP A 352 -12.68 -4.86 -11.07
CA ASP A 352 -13.17 -6.20 -10.80
C ASP A 352 -12.11 -7.02 -10.05
N PHE A 353 -12.49 -7.69 -8.98
CA PHE A 353 -11.67 -8.67 -8.28
C PHE A 353 -11.96 -10.07 -8.83
N ARG A 354 -11.14 -10.52 -9.76
CA ARG A 354 -11.26 -11.86 -10.37
C ARG A 354 -10.39 -12.83 -9.61
N GLU A 355 -11.00 -13.92 -9.13
CA GLU A 355 -10.24 -15.03 -8.58
C GLU A 355 -9.29 -15.58 -9.64
N SER A 356 -8.04 -15.86 -9.24
CA SER A 356 -7.03 -16.45 -10.10
C SER A 356 -7.14 -17.98 -10.09
N GLU A 357 -6.28 -18.66 -10.88
CA GLU A 357 -6.17 -20.12 -10.85
C GLU A 357 -5.67 -20.63 -9.48
N THR A 358 -5.08 -19.79 -8.65
CA THR A 358 -4.73 -20.10 -7.26
C THR A 358 -5.86 -19.65 -6.35
N PRO A 359 -6.58 -20.55 -5.65
CA PRO A 359 -7.67 -20.20 -4.75
C PRO A 359 -7.25 -19.16 -3.70
N GLY A 360 -8.11 -18.17 -3.49
CA GLY A 360 -7.89 -17.07 -2.53
C GLY A 360 -6.95 -15.97 -3.01
N LEU A 361 -6.40 -16.07 -4.22
CA LEU A 361 -5.66 -14.98 -4.87
C LEU A 361 -6.51 -14.34 -5.97
N PHE A 362 -6.48 -13.01 -6.04
CA PHE A 362 -7.35 -12.23 -6.93
C PHE A 362 -6.53 -11.29 -7.81
N ARG A 363 -6.91 -11.21 -9.08
CA ARG A 363 -6.42 -10.17 -10.00
C ARG A 363 -7.35 -8.97 -9.94
N THR A 364 -6.79 -7.79 -9.89
CA THR A 364 -7.55 -6.54 -10.04
C THR A 364 -7.56 -6.17 -11.52
N VAL A 365 -8.75 -6.14 -12.12
CA VAL A 365 -8.95 -5.79 -13.53
C VAL A 365 -9.77 -4.51 -13.61
N GLN A 366 -9.26 -3.50 -14.30
CA GLN A 366 -10.01 -2.26 -14.52
C GLN A 366 -11.20 -2.50 -15.43
N ILE A 367 -12.39 -2.12 -14.98
CA ILE A 367 -13.66 -2.28 -15.70
C ILE A 367 -14.42 -0.97 -15.90
N ASP A 368 -13.85 0.16 -15.47
CA ASP A 368 -14.33 1.53 -15.73
C ASP A 368 -15.82 1.74 -15.48
N GLY A 369 -16.37 1.11 -14.43
CA GLY A 369 -17.78 1.27 -14.09
C GLY A 369 -18.77 0.47 -14.96
N GLN A 370 -18.34 -0.58 -15.67
CA GLN A 370 -19.22 -1.47 -16.47
C GLN A 370 -20.37 -2.09 -15.66
N LEU A 371 -20.28 -2.11 -14.33
CA LEU A 371 -21.34 -2.61 -13.44
C LEU A 371 -22.41 -1.55 -13.10
N LEU A 372 -22.12 -0.27 -13.29
CA LEU A 372 -23.00 0.83 -12.91
C LEU A 372 -24.40 0.76 -13.55
N PRO A 373 -24.56 0.38 -14.84
CA PRO A 373 -25.88 0.25 -15.46
C PRO A 373 -26.78 -0.78 -14.79
N GLN A 374 -26.22 -1.81 -14.13
CA GLN A 374 -27.01 -2.82 -13.41
C GLN A 374 -27.67 -2.26 -12.14
N LEU A 375 -27.14 -1.17 -11.62
CA LEU A 375 -27.66 -0.44 -10.46
C LEU A 375 -28.27 0.92 -10.84
N HIS A 376 -28.42 1.21 -12.13
CA HIS A 376 -28.91 2.48 -12.69
C HIS A 376 -28.07 3.70 -12.25
N LEU A 377 -26.81 3.49 -11.92
CA LEU A 377 -25.86 4.54 -11.51
C LEU A 377 -25.14 5.13 -12.72
N GLY A 378 -24.86 6.42 -12.68
CA GLY A 378 -24.02 7.08 -13.65
C GLY A 378 -22.88 7.83 -12.98
N GLN A 379 -21.70 7.73 -13.58
CA GLN A 379 -20.50 8.44 -13.13
C GLN A 379 -19.69 8.93 -14.33
N GLU A 380 -18.94 9.98 -14.11
CA GLU A 380 -17.95 10.46 -15.06
C GLU A 380 -16.70 10.95 -14.34
N ALA A 381 -15.59 10.97 -15.06
CA ALA A 381 -14.34 11.52 -14.61
C ALA A 381 -13.92 12.63 -15.54
N PHE A 382 -13.59 13.78 -14.99
CA PHE A 382 -12.94 14.84 -15.75
C PHE A 382 -11.99 15.66 -14.86
N TRP A 383 -11.04 16.31 -15.51
CA TRP A 383 -10.10 17.18 -14.82
C TRP A 383 -10.78 18.50 -14.51
N LEU A 384 -10.78 18.86 -13.22
CA LEU A 384 -11.21 20.20 -12.84
C LEU A 384 -10.26 21.23 -13.47
N LYS A 385 -10.84 22.30 -14.03
CA LYS A 385 -10.06 23.43 -14.54
C LYS A 385 -9.35 24.14 -13.38
N PRO A 386 -8.25 24.87 -13.66
CA PRO A 386 -7.57 25.67 -12.63
C PRO A 386 -8.53 26.55 -11.85
N GLY A 387 -8.46 26.53 -10.54
CA GLY A 387 -9.33 27.25 -9.61
C GLY A 387 -9.20 26.69 -8.20
N VAL A 388 -9.98 27.22 -7.27
CA VAL A 388 -10.06 26.69 -5.91
C VAL A 388 -11.27 25.76 -5.81
N PRO A 389 -11.10 24.45 -5.86
CA PRO A 389 -12.21 23.52 -5.77
C PRO A 389 -12.79 23.53 -4.35
N ARG A 390 -14.11 23.50 -4.26
CA ARG A 390 -14.86 23.42 -3.00
C ARG A 390 -16.01 22.43 -3.12
N THR A 391 -16.49 21.95 -2.00
CA THR A 391 -17.70 21.12 -1.92
C THR A 391 -18.75 21.88 -1.13
N THR A 392 -19.98 21.91 -1.62
CA THR A 392 -21.12 22.56 -0.99
C THR A 392 -22.30 21.59 -0.88
N ALA A 393 -23.12 21.72 0.17
CA ALA A 393 -24.34 20.97 0.31
C ALA A 393 -25.37 21.39 -0.77
N ALA A 394 -26.31 20.49 -1.08
CA ALA A 394 -27.47 20.78 -1.90
C ALA A 394 -28.68 21.12 -1.02
N THR A 395 -29.56 21.98 -1.52
CA THR A 395 -30.90 22.23 -0.96
C THR A 395 -31.80 21.00 -1.19
N GLU A 396 -32.98 20.97 -0.58
CA GLU A 396 -33.98 19.91 -0.83
C GLU A 396 -34.44 19.84 -2.28
N ALA A 397 -34.42 21.00 -2.98
CA ALA A 397 -34.71 21.10 -4.40
C ALA A 397 -33.56 20.66 -5.30
N GLY A 398 -32.41 20.26 -4.71
CA GLY A 398 -31.22 19.84 -5.44
C GLY A 398 -30.37 20.99 -5.99
N GLU A 399 -30.59 22.22 -5.53
CA GLU A 399 -29.79 23.39 -5.88
C GLU A 399 -28.56 23.48 -4.95
N GLU A 400 -27.51 24.16 -5.40
CA GLU A 400 -26.36 24.43 -4.54
C GLU A 400 -26.75 25.32 -3.35
N PHE A 401 -26.28 24.95 -2.15
CA PHE A 401 -26.39 25.78 -0.95
C PHE A 401 -25.03 26.40 -0.61
N PRO A 402 -24.69 27.57 -1.18
CA PRO A 402 -23.34 28.16 -1.06
C PRO A 402 -22.92 28.48 0.37
N GLY A 403 -23.90 28.68 1.26
CA GLY A 403 -23.69 29.01 2.68
C GLY A 403 -23.23 27.81 3.53
N LEU A 404 -23.28 26.60 3.00
CA LEU A 404 -22.85 25.37 3.70
C LEU A 404 -21.73 24.68 2.94
N ALA A 405 -20.50 25.14 3.16
CA ALA A 405 -19.30 24.48 2.66
C ALA A 405 -19.02 23.21 3.47
N LEU A 406 -18.77 22.12 2.77
CA LEU A 406 -18.32 20.86 3.36
C LEU A 406 -16.79 20.83 3.42
N THR A 407 -16.23 20.07 4.36
CA THR A 407 -14.77 19.97 4.54
C THR A 407 -14.09 19.18 3.42
N HIS A 408 -14.85 18.38 2.69
CA HIS A 408 -14.36 17.60 1.56
C HIS A 408 -13.91 18.50 0.39
N ARG A 409 -12.80 18.13 -0.25
CA ARG A 409 -12.38 18.72 -1.52
C ARG A 409 -12.78 17.81 -2.67
N PRO A 410 -13.48 18.31 -3.72
CA PRO A 410 -13.91 17.48 -4.83
C PRO A 410 -12.68 16.96 -5.60
N GLY A 411 -12.73 15.68 -5.95
CA GLY A 411 -11.77 15.04 -6.83
C GLY A 411 -12.16 15.19 -8.30
N MET A 412 -11.80 14.18 -9.09
CA MET A 412 -12.07 14.11 -10.53
C MET A 412 -13.29 13.25 -10.87
N ARG A 413 -14.05 12.80 -9.89
CA ARG A 413 -15.17 11.87 -10.05
C ARG A 413 -16.48 12.55 -9.68
N PHE A 414 -17.48 12.37 -10.52
CA PHE A 414 -18.78 13.03 -10.40
C PHE A 414 -19.90 12.06 -10.73
N LEU A 415 -21.07 12.32 -10.16
CA LEU A 415 -22.27 11.51 -10.35
C LEU A 415 -23.17 12.16 -11.42
N ASN A 416 -23.83 11.31 -12.22
CA ASN A 416 -24.81 11.75 -13.20
C ASN A 416 -25.96 10.78 -13.33
N GLY A 417 -26.95 11.12 -14.15
CA GLY A 417 -28.14 10.31 -14.39
C GLY A 417 -28.10 9.46 -15.66
N ALA A 418 -26.93 9.19 -16.24
CA ALA A 418 -26.81 8.56 -17.55
C ALA A 418 -27.48 7.17 -17.67
N ASN A 419 -27.57 6.41 -16.56
CA ASN A 419 -28.16 5.09 -16.52
C ASN A 419 -29.52 5.01 -15.81
N LEU A 420 -30.14 6.15 -15.47
CA LEU A 420 -31.47 6.18 -14.89
C LEU A 420 -32.51 5.62 -15.88
N LYS A 421 -33.53 4.96 -15.36
CA LYS A 421 -34.61 4.38 -16.16
C LYS A 421 -35.97 4.89 -15.67
N GLY A 422 -36.88 5.17 -16.60
CA GLY A 422 -38.27 5.51 -16.29
C GLY A 422 -38.42 6.57 -15.22
N ASN A 423 -38.98 6.19 -14.06
CA ASN A 423 -39.24 7.10 -12.94
C ASN A 423 -38.07 7.25 -11.93
N ASP A 424 -36.93 6.64 -12.22
CA ASP A 424 -35.75 6.80 -11.36
C ASP A 424 -35.32 8.27 -11.28
N ARG A 425 -34.76 8.67 -10.13
CA ARG A 425 -34.32 10.05 -9.89
C ARG A 425 -32.96 10.09 -9.21
N LEU A 426 -32.09 10.98 -9.69
CA LEU A 426 -30.89 11.38 -8.98
C LEU A 426 -31.22 12.67 -8.21
N ILE A 427 -31.04 12.65 -6.90
CA ILE A 427 -31.24 13.80 -6.00
C ILE A 427 -29.87 14.16 -5.44
N PRO A 428 -29.28 15.29 -5.85
CA PRO A 428 -27.99 15.72 -5.34
C PRO A 428 -28.05 15.99 -3.83
N ILE A 429 -27.00 15.59 -3.11
CA ILE A 429 -26.81 15.86 -1.67
C ILE A 429 -25.68 16.89 -1.50
N ALA A 430 -24.63 16.79 -2.33
CA ALA A 430 -23.52 17.72 -2.35
C ALA A 430 -22.97 17.90 -3.76
N TYR A 431 -22.46 19.08 -4.01
CA TYR A 431 -21.81 19.45 -5.26
C TYR A 431 -20.32 19.70 -5.09
N GLY A 432 -19.53 19.19 -6.02
CA GLY A 432 -18.18 19.68 -6.28
C GLY A 432 -18.26 20.88 -7.23
N VAL A 433 -17.68 21.99 -6.82
CA VAL A 433 -17.71 23.27 -7.55
C VAL A 433 -16.29 23.74 -7.85
N ASN A 434 -16.04 24.13 -9.10
CA ASN A 434 -14.78 24.73 -9.50
C ASN A 434 -15.03 25.72 -10.64
N GLY A 435 -14.96 27.00 -10.33
CA GLY A 435 -15.37 28.06 -11.25
C GLY A 435 -16.85 27.89 -11.61
N ASN A 436 -17.16 27.79 -12.90
CA ASN A 436 -18.54 27.63 -13.41
C ASN A 436 -18.97 26.14 -13.46
N TYR A 437 -18.11 25.21 -13.12
CA TYR A 437 -18.43 23.78 -13.09
C TYR A 437 -19.06 23.41 -11.76
N ARG A 438 -20.21 22.75 -11.83
CA ARG A 438 -20.96 22.26 -10.69
C ARG A 438 -21.49 20.84 -11.00
N MET A 439 -20.99 19.85 -10.27
CA MET A 439 -21.34 18.45 -10.49
C MET A 439 -21.61 17.75 -9.15
N PRO A 440 -22.63 16.88 -9.09
CA PRO A 440 -22.88 16.11 -7.87
C PRO A 440 -21.69 15.22 -7.49
N VAL A 441 -21.25 15.31 -6.23
CA VAL A 441 -20.23 14.44 -5.63
C VAL A 441 -20.82 13.53 -4.55
N ALA A 442 -22.01 13.87 -4.03
CA ALA A 442 -22.86 12.98 -3.26
C ALA A 442 -24.30 13.09 -3.73
N ALA A 443 -24.98 11.96 -3.86
CA ALA A 443 -26.36 11.90 -4.35
C ALA A 443 -27.12 10.71 -3.78
N LEU A 444 -28.44 10.86 -3.70
CA LEU A 444 -29.41 9.82 -3.51
C LEU A 444 -30.00 9.43 -4.88
N TYR A 445 -29.81 8.20 -5.30
CA TYR A 445 -30.54 7.60 -6.40
C TYR A 445 -31.77 6.91 -5.83
N ARG A 446 -32.96 7.45 -6.14
CA ARG A 446 -34.25 6.85 -5.80
C ARG A 446 -34.72 6.08 -7.01
N LEU A 447 -34.84 4.76 -6.86
CA LEU A 447 -35.10 3.83 -7.97
C LEU A 447 -36.54 3.32 -7.90
N ASP A 448 -37.24 3.40 -9.03
CA ASP A 448 -38.64 2.99 -9.17
C ASP A 448 -38.93 2.34 -10.53
N SER A 449 -37.89 1.91 -11.25
CA SER A 449 -38.02 1.34 -12.59
C SER A 449 -37.22 0.03 -12.71
N GLY A 450 -37.80 -1.06 -12.21
CA GLY A 450 -37.18 -2.38 -12.15
C GLY A 450 -36.38 -2.66 -10.89
N LEU A 451 -35.70 -1.66 -10.34
CA LEU A 451 -35.21 -1.60 -8.97
C LEU A 451 -36.18 -0.75 -8.15
N ARG A 452 -36.32 -1.02 -6.83
CA ARG A 452 -37.31 -0.36 -5.96
C ARG A 452 -36.72 0.21 -4.68
N GLY A 453 -35.40 0.30 -4.62
CA GLY A 453 -34.66 0.73 -3.44
C GLY A 453 -34.03 2.10 -3.60
N ASN A 454 -33.11 2.39 -2.70
CA ASN A 454 -32.35 3.63 -2.73
C ASN A 454 -30.84 3.29 -2.82
N ILE A 455 -30.08 4.18 -3.44
CA ILE A 455 -28.62 4.09 -3.41
C ILE A 455 -28.08 5.47 -3.02
N ILE A 456 -27.35 5.53 -1.92
CA ILE A 456 -26.65 6.73 -1.48
C ILE A 456 -25.17 6.58 -1.90
N VAL A 457 -24.71 7.47 -2.72
CA VAL A 457 -23.32 7.48 -3.21
C VAL A 457 -22.63 8.76 -2.73
N ALA A 458 -21.44 8.62 -2.19
CA ALA A 458 -20.53 9.72 -1.89
C ALA A 458 -19.19 9.43 -2.56
N VAL A 459 -18.82 10.24 -3.56
CA VAL A 459 -17.60 10.04 -4.35
C VAL A 459 -16.45 10.78 -3.69
N ASP A 460 -15.66 10.08 -2.90
CA ASP A 460 -14.51 10.64 -2.21
C ASP A 460 -13.23 10.23 -2.97
N ALA A 461 -12.56 11.20 -3.56
CA ALA A 461 -11.41 10.94 -4.43
C ALA A 461 -10.10 10.72 -3.69
N ALA A 462 -10.01 11.17 -2.45
CA ALA A 462 -8.77 11.10 -1.68
C ALA A 462 -8.99 10.40 -0.34
N GLY A 463 -8.11 9.48 0.01
CA GLY A 463 -8.07 8.89 1.35
C GLY A 463 -8.92 7.63 1.57
N THR A 464 -9.75 7.19 0.60
CA THR A 464 -10.57 5.97 0.76
C THR A 464 -9.75 4.69 0.90
N ASP A 465 -8.55 4.67 0.36
CA ASP A 465 -7.55 3.60 0.50
C ASP A 465 -6.59 3.82 1.68
N SER A 466 -6.72 4.92 2.42
CA SER A 466 -5.97 5.11 3.66
C SER A 466 -6.49 4.18 4.76
N VAL A 467 -5.58 3.77 5.64
CA VAL A 467 -5.85 2.88 6.77
C VAL A 467 -5.72 3.63 8.09
N THR A 468 -6.10 3.03 9.20
CA THR A 468 -5.75 3.57 10.53
C THR A 468 -4.26 3.31 10.82
N GLU A 469 -3.65 4.04 11.76
CA GLU A 469 -2.29 3.74 12.22
C GLU A 469 -2.17 2.30 12.77
N LYS A 470 -3.24 1.77 13.37
CA LYS A 470 -3.31 0.38 13.81
C LYS A 470 -3.29 -0.59 12.64
N GLU A 471 -4.09 -0.34 11.61
CA GLU A 471 -4.10 -1.17 10.39
C GLU A 471 -2.76 -1.08 9.65
N GLN A 472 -2.12 0.11 9.60
CA GLN A 472 -0.77 0.27 9.06
C GLN A 472 0.22 -0.66 9.76
N ALA A 473 0.15 -0.75 11.10
CA ALA A 473 0.97 -1.65 11.90
C ALA A 473 0.65 -3.14 11.67
N GLN A 474 -0.58 -3.46 11.29
CA GLN A 474 -0.98 -4.83 10.94
C GLN A 474 -0.48 -5.23 9.57
N LEU A 475 -0.61 -4.35 8.58
CA LEU A 475 -0.31 -4.65 7.18
C LEU A 475 1.19 -4.72 6.90
N LEU A 476 1.99 -3.80 7.46
CA LEU A 476 3.42 -3.72 7.19
C LEU A 476 4.15 -5.06 7.37
N PRO A 477 4.12 -5.75 8.53
CA PRO A 477 4.85 -6.99 8.69
C PRO A 477 4.27 -8.13 7.84
N ARG A 478 2.98 -8.10 7.51
CA ARG A 478 2.35 -9.07 6.61
C ARG A 478 2.85 -8.92 5.18
N GLU A 479 2.98 -7.68 4.68
CA GLU A 479 3.56 -7.38 3.37
C GLU A 479 4.98 -7.92 3.25
N TYR A 480 5.81 -7.72 4.28
CA TYR A 480 7.18 -8.23 4.30
C TYR A 480 7.23 -9.75 4.30
N LEU A 481 6.49 -10.42 5.19
CA LEU A 481 6.49 -11.88 5.27
C LEU A 481 5.99 -12.52 3.97
N LEU A 482 4.95 -11.96 3.34
CA LEU A 482 4.46 -12.42 2.04
C LEU A 482 5.47 -12.21 0.93
N ALA A 483 6.12 -11.04 0.86
CA ALA A 483 7.14 -10.77 -0.15
C ALA A 483 8.36 -11.69 0.02
N LEU A 484 8.86 -11.83 1.24
CA LEU A 484 9.98 -12.72 1.55
C LEU A 484 9.64 -14.19 1.25
N SER A 485 8.41 -14.64 1.54
CA SER A 485 7.96 -16.01 1.22
C SER A 485 7.92 -16.28 -0.28
N GLU A 486 7.71 -15.28 -1.11
CA GLU A 486 7.82 -15.39 -2.57
C GLU A 486 9.27 -15.22 -3.07
N GLY A 487 10.26 -15.12 -2.16
CA GLY A 487 11.68 -14.99 -2.50
C GLY A 487 12.06 -13.61 -3.04
N VAL A 488 11.37 -12.57 -2.63
CA VAL A 488 11.85 -11.19 -2.78
C VAL A 488 13.06 -11.00 -1.88
N GLN A 489 14.13 -10.40 -2.40
CA GLN A 489 15.38 -10.28 -1.66
C GLN A 489 15.38 -9.09 -0.70
N LYS A 490 14.76 -7.97 -1.09
CA LYS A 490 14.67 -6.75 -0.27
C LYS A 490 13.32 -6.09 -0.44
N VAL A 491 12.81 -5.53 0.66
CA VAL A 491 11.54 -4.80 0.70
C VAL A 491 11.75 -3.47 1.41
N PHE A 492 11.26 -2.39 0.81
CA PHE A 492 11.34 -1.04 1.35
C PHE A 492 9.95 -0.50 1.62
N ASN A 493 9.69 -0.13 2.87
CA ASN A 493 8.45 0.54 3.22
C ASN A 493 8.50 2.01 2.79
N TYR A 494 7.53 2.46 2.06
CA TYR A 494 7.31 3.87 1.78
C TYR A 494 6.34 4.42 2.84
N ARG A 495 6.80 5.30 3.78
CA ARG A 495 8.14 5.84 3.99
C ARG A 495 8.47 5.84 5.48
N PHE A 496 9.70 6.32 5.90
CA PHE A 496 10.05 6.36 7.31
C PHE A 496 9.23 7.40 8.08
N ARG A 497 9.37 8.68 7.75
CA ARG A 497 8.70 9.78 8.46
C ARG A 497 7.54 10.38 7.66
N ALA A 498 6.46 10.75 8.34
CA ALA A 498 5.33 11.47 7.76
C ALA A 498 5.76 12.82 7.18
N GLY A 499 5.17 13.20 6.03
CA GLY A 499 5.53 14.42 5.30
C GLY A 499 4.96 15.69 5.89
N GLU A 500 5.43 16.84 5.38
CA GLU A 500 4.90 18.16 5.71
C GLU A 500 3.64 18.52 4.91
N TRP A 501 3.51 17.91 3.74
CA TRP A 501 2.63 18.37 2.70
C TRP A 501 1.21 17.99 3.00
N ASN A 502 0.60 18.89 3.76
CA ASN A 502 -0.81 18.96 4.04
C ASN A 502 -1.56 17.62 4.31
N ARG A 503 -2.81 17.72 4.49
CA ARG A 503 -3.79 16.70 4.89
C ARG A 503 -4.01 15.56 3.89
N GLY A 504 -3.19 15.47 2.83
CA GLY A 504 -3.33 14.47 1.79
C GLY A 504 -2.72 13.12 2.17
N ARG A 505 -3.11 12.09 1.44
CA ARG A 505 -2.65 10.71 1.58
C ARG A 505 -1.13 10.58 1.62
N GLU A 506 -0.41 11.28 0.73
CA GLU A 506 1.06 11.17 0.60
C GLU A 506 1.81 11.60 1.88
N ALA A 507 1.26 12.53 2.65
CA ALA A 507 1.86 12.98 3.90
C ALA A 507 1.83 11.91 5.02
N HIS A 508 0.99 10.88 4.91
CA HIS A 508 0.69 9.97 6.02
C HIS A 508 1.23 8.54 5.86
N PHE A 509 2.05 8.27 4.86
CA PHE A 509 2.71 6.97 4.69
C PHE A 509 3.75 6.66 5.76
N GLY A 510 4.32 7.68 6.41
CA GLY A 510 5.38 7.50 7.41
C GLY A 510 5.01 6.51 8.52
N ILE A 511 5.99 5.70 8.93
CA ILE A 511 5.88 4.81 10.10
C ILE A 511 6.20 5.50 11.41
N VAL A 512 6.76 6.71 11.34
CA VAL A 512 6.84 7.67 12.45
C VAL A 512 6.13 8.97 12.06
N ARG A 513 5.67 9.74 13.05
CA ARG A 513 4.99 11.01 12.80
C ARG A 513 6.00 12.10 12.43
N ARG A 514 5.49 13.24 11.99
CA ARG A 514 6.32 14.39 11.57
C ARG A 514 7.26 14.88 12.68
N ASP A 515 6.82 14.83 13.92
CA ASP A 515 7.57 15.21 15.13
C ASP A 515 8.51 14.11 15.63
N PHE A 516 8.76 13.07 14.83
CA PHE A 516 9.52 11.87 15.17
C PHE A 516 8.91 10.98 16.25
N SER A 517 7.71 11.26 16.74
CA SER A 517 7.02 10.33 17.62
C SER A 517 6.63 9.04 16.89
N ASP A 518 6.73 7.91 17.60
CA ASP A 518 6.49 6.59 17.01
C ASP A 518 5.01 6.40 16.68
N LYS A 519 4.75 5.88 15.46
CA LYS A 519 3.48 5.23 15.16
C LYS A 519 3.53 3.75 15.57
N PRO A 520 2.37 3.10 15.76
CA PRO A 520 2.33 1.64 15.95
C PRO A 520 3.11 0.86 14.88
N ALA A 521 3.11 1.32 13.64
CA ALA A 521 3.81 0.67 12.52
C ALA A 521 5.33 0.58 12.72
N GLN A 522 5.96 1.57 13.35
CA GLN A 522 7.39 1.52 13.65
C GLN A 522 7.72 0.41 14.66
N LYS A 523 6.88 0.23 15.69
CA LYS A 523 7.03 -0.86 16.67
C LYS A 523 6.83 -2.23 16.02
N ALA A 524 5.82 -2.35 15.15
CA ALA A 524 5.56 -3.56 14.39
C ALA A 524 6.75 -3.94 13.47
N TYR A 525 7.36 -2.94 12.83
CA TYR A 525 8.53 -3.16 11.99
C TYR A 525 9.74 -3.62 12.81
N ALA A 526 10.02 -2.96 13.93
CA ALA A 526 11.11 -3.36 14.83
C ALA A 526 10.89 -4.78 15.38
N ALA A 527 9.64 -5.15 15.71
CA ALA A 527 9.29 -6.49 16.16
C ALA A 527 9.51 -7.54 15.06
N LEU A 528 9.12 -7.24 13.82
CA LEU A 528 9.38 -8.11 12.66
C LEU A 528 10.89 -8.35 12.50
N ILE A 529 11.71 -7.29 12.50
CA ILE A 529 13.17 -7.41 12.31
C ILE A 529 13.81 -8.25 13.42
N ARG A 530 13.37 -8.10 14.67
CA ARG A 530 13.87 -8.92 15.79
C ARG A 530 13.48 -10.37 15.67
N ASN A 531 12.28 -10.67 15.19
CA ASN A 531 11.76 -12.03 15.09
C ASN A 531 12.15 -12.73 13.78
N CYS A 532 12.45 -11.97 12.72
CA CYS A 532 12.97 -12.45 11.45
C CYS A 532 14.23 -11.66 11.07
N PRO A 533 15.35 -11.78 11.83
CA PRO A 533 16.56 -11.00 11.56
C PRO A 533 17.17 -11.37 10.20
N PRO A 534 18.03 -10.50 9.64
CA PRO A 534 18.83 -10.85 8.46
C PRO A 534 19.51 -12.19 8.61
N GLY A 535 19.51 -13.01 7.54
CA GLY A 535 20.04 -14.38 7.57
C GLY A 535 19.04 -15.44 8.06
N SER A 536 17.80 -15.08 8.42
CA SER A 536 16.73 -16.05 8.66
C SER A 536 16.41 -16.83 7.38
N SER A 537 15.91 -18.06 7.53
CA SER A 537 15.42 -18.83 6.40
C SER A 537 14.22 -18.11 5.75
N ARG A 538 13.96 -18.42 4.50
CA ARG A 538 12.79 -17.93 3.78
C ARG A 538 11.51 -18.35 4.51
N PRO A 539 10.59 -17.43 4.83
CA PRO A 539 9.31 -17.78 5.45
C PRO A 539 8.48 -18.70 4.56
N GLU A 540 7.90 -19.75 5.15
CA GLU A 540 6.94 -20.63 4.50
C GLU A 540 5.54 -20.27 4.98
N ILE A 541 4.63 -19.94 4.05
CA ILE A 541 3.27 -19.53 4.39
C ILE A 541 2.28 -20.66 4.12
N THR A 542 1.49 -20.98 5.13
CA THR A 542 0.33 -21.87 5.04
C THR A 542 -0.95 -21.12 5.41
N SER A 543 -2.07 -21.56 4.85
CA SER A 543 -3.38 -20.95 5.04
C SER A 543 -4.36 -21.96 5.63
N TYR A 544 -5.07 -21.56 6.69
CA TYR A 544 -6.13 -22.34 7.32
C TYR A 544 -7.39 -21.46 7.38
N GLY A 545 -8.20 -21.54 6.33
CA GLY A 545 -9.30 -20.60 6.17
C GLY A 545 -8.82 -19.15 6.20
N ASN A 546 -9.30 -18.40 7.18
CA ASN A 546 -8.93 -16.97 7.37
C ASN A 546 -7.58 -16.77 8.11
N ILE A 547 -7.00 -17.84 8.71
CA ILE A 547 -5.72 -17.74 9.40
C ILE A 547 -4.58 -17.94 8.40
N ARG A 548 -3.54 -17.14 8.56
CA ARG A 548 -2.23 -17.29 7.89
C ARG A 548 -1.19 -17.64 8.94
N GLN A 549 -0.31 -18.56 8.58
CA GLN A 549 0.83 -18.99 9.37
C GLN A 549 2.08 -18.85 8.52
N ALA A 550 3.04 -18.06 8.96
CA ALA A 550 4.38 -17.99 8.38
C ALA A 550 5.40 -18.64 9.32
N ARG A 551 6.27 -19.50 8.81
CA ARG A 551 7.32 -20.20 9.61
C ARG A 551 8.68 -19.97 9.00
N TRP A 552 9.67 -19.77 9.86
CA TRP A 552 11.08 -19.64 9.47
C TRP A 552 12.00 -19.98 10.63
N SER A 553 13.27 -20.31 10.30
CA SER A 553 14.35 -20.46 11.27
C SER A 553 15.21 -19.20 11.30
N ARG A 554 15.53 -18.74 12.47
CA ARG A 554 16.47 -17.63 12.70
C ARG A 554 17.92 -18.13 12.54
N PRO A 555 18.91 -17.21 12.35
CA PRO A 555 20.34 -17.59 12.27
C PRO A 555 20.86 -18.30 13.52
N ASP A 556 20.24 -18.06 14.68
CA ASP A 556 20.56 -18.75 15.96
C ASP A 556 19.87 -20.12 16.11
N GLY A 557 19.20 -20.61 15.07
CA GLY A 557 18.50 -21.90 15.06
C GLY A 557 17.13 -21.88 15.73
N VAL A 558 16.65 -20.72 16.21
CA VAL A 558 15.33 -20.60 16.84
C VAL A 558 14.25 -20.59 15.77
N GLU A 559 13.28 -21.50 15.90
CA GLU A 559 12.09 -21.51 15.05
C GLU A 559 11.10 -20.43 15.47
N VAL A 560 10.55 -19.70 14.50
CA VAL A 560 9.52 -18.70 14.71
C VAL A 560 8.32 -18.99 13.84
N THR A 561 7.14 -18.85 14.43
CA THR A 561 5.87 -18.92 13.73
C THR A 561 5.12 -17.63 13.95
N ALA A 562 4.76 -16.93 12.87
CA ALA A 562 3.86 -15.79 12.92
C ALA A 562 2.45 -16.23 12.54
N LEU A 563 1.46 -15.83 13.34
CA LEU A 563 0.04 -16.11 13.13
C LEU A 563 -0.73 -14.80 12.97
N TRP A 564 -1.62 -14.73 11.99
CA TRP A 564 -2.59 -13.63 11.84
C TRP A 564 -3.84 -14.09 11.10
N THR A 565 -4.94 -13.35 11.26
CA THR A 565 -6.11 -13.48 10.40
C THR A 565 -6.06 -12.43 9.29
N VAL A 566 -6.59 -12.75 8.13
CA VAL A 566 -6.73 -11.75 7.06
C VAL A 566 -7.73 -10.68 7.50
N HIS A 567 -8.84 -11.08 8.12
CA HIS A 567 -9.86 -10.21 8.72
C HIS A 567 -10.50 -10.86 9.96
N GLY A 568 -11.12 -10.06 10.82
CA GLY A 568 -11.83 -10.55 12.00
C GLY A 568 -10.93 -11.19 13.06
N ILE A 569 -11.51 -12.03 13.89
CA ILE A 569 -10.85 -12.70 15.01
C ILE A 569 -11.17 -14.19 14.95
N GLN A 570 -10.14 -15.01 15.11
CA GLN A 570 -10.24 -16.47 15.18
C GLN A 570 -9.54 -17.00 16.42
N THR A 571 -9.90 -18.21 16.82
CA THR A 571 -9.18 -18.95 17.84
C THR A 571 -8.30 -20.02 17.20
N PHE A 572 -7.08 -20.15 17.68
CA PHE A 572 -6.11 -21.14 17.21
C PHE A 572 -5.63 -21.99 18.38
N ARG A 573 -5.65 -23.30 18.24
CA ARG A 573 -5.06 -24.23 19.21
C ARG A 573 -3.83 -24.86 18.60
N PRO A 574 -2.64 -24.56 19.13
CA PRO A 574 -1.43 -25.28 18.73
C PRO A 574 -1.50 -26.74 19.20
N GLU A 575 -1.17 -27.68 18.33
CA GLU A 575 -1.03 -29.08 18.73
C GLU A 575 0.18 -29.26 19.65
N GLY A 576 0.04 -30.06 20.72
CA GLY A 576 1.13 -30.44 21.62
C GLY A 576 1.43 -29.50 22.79
N GLY A 577 0.55 -28.53 23.06
CA GLY A 577 0.74 -27.57 24.17
C GLY A 577 1.61 -26.35 23.77
N ILE A 578 1.86 -25.44 24.72
CA ILE A 578 2.60 -24.20 24.47
C ILE A 578 3.98 -24.26 25.13
N PRO A 579 5.05 -24.72 24.45
CA PRO A 579 6.41 -24.61 24.96
C PRO A 579 7.19 -23.44 24.36
N TYR A 580 6.55 -22.31 24.05
CA TYR A 580 7.18 -21.16 23.40
C TYR A 580 6.82 -19.86 24.08
N ARG A 581 7.70 -18.88 23.86
CA ARG A 581 7.41 -17.49 24.17
C ARG A 581 6.46 -16.93 23.13
N VAL A 582 5.43 -16.25 23.59
CA VAL A 582 4.50 -15.53 22.72
C VAL A 582 4.84 -14.05 22.79
N GLU A 583 4.97 -13.41 21.63
CA GLU A 583 5.10 -11.95 21.52
C GLU A 583 3.98 -11.38 20.65
N THR A 584 3.47 -10.23 21.05
CA THR A 584 2.51 -9.47 20.27
C THR A 584 3.20 -8.75 19.10
N TRP A 585 2.42 -8.20 18.19
CA TRP A 585 2.85 -7.50 16.98
C TRP A 585 3.89 -6.39 17.22
N ASP A 586 3.95 -5.82 18.40
CA ASP A 586 4.92 -4.78 18.82
C ASP A 586 6.12 -5.36 19.59
N GLY A 587 6.16 -6.69 19.75
CA GLY A 587 7.21 -7.42 20.43
C GLY A 587 7.07 -7.44 21.96
N ALA A 588 5.90 -7.05 22.50
CA ALA A 588 5.63 -7.20 23.91
C ALA A 588 5.41 -8.68 24.27
N PRO A 589 6.01 -9.20 25.36
CA PRO A 589 5.79 -10.58 25.77
C PRO A 589 4.34 -10.75 26.24
N GLN A 590 3.73 -11.84 25.80
CA GLN A 590 2.42 -12.28 26.25
C GLN A 590 2.56 -13.58 27.02
N LEU A 591 2.02 -13.62 28.24
CA LEU A 591 1.99 -14.87 29.00
C LEU A 591 1.11 -15.89 28.26
N PRO A 592 1.63 -17.09 27.93
CA PRO A 592 0.84 -18.11 27.29
C PRO A 592 -0.25 -18.60 28.28
N GLY A 593 -1.51 -18.37 27.92
CA GLY A 593 -2.65 -18.94 28.64
C GLY A 593 -2.77 -20.46 28.36
N LYS A 594 -3.44 -21.20 29.26
CA LYS A 594 -3.75 -22.62 29.05
C LYS A 594 -4.82 -22.87 27.95
N GLY A 595 -5.38 -21.81 27.37
CA GLY A 595 -6.46 -21.86 26.39
C GLY A 595 -5.98 -21.65 24.94
N PRO A 596 -6.93 -21.65 23.99
CA PRO A 596 -6.62 -21.34 22.60
C PRO A 596 -6.11 -19.90 22.45
N LEU A 597 -5.22 -19.67 21.50
CA LEU A 597 -4.70 -18.35 21.16
C LEU A 597 -5.77 -17.56 20.41
N ARG A 598 -5.94 -16.30 20.79
CA ARG A 598 -6.77 -15.34 20.04
C ARG A 598 -5.93 -14.73 18.92
N VAL A 599 -6.20 -15.11 17.70
CA VAL A 599 -5.54 -14.60 16.50
C VAL A 599 -6.38 -13.48 15.88
N THR A 600 -5.73 -12.39 15.53
CA THR A 600 -6.33 -11.17 14.98
C THR A 600 -5.57 -10.74 13.72
N PRO A 601 -5.98 -9.70 12.98
CA PRO A 601 -5.16 -9.15 11.89
C PRO A 601 -3.78 -8.63 12.31
N SER A 602 -3.54 -8.42 13.62
CA SER A 602 -2.20 -8.13 14.16
C SER A 602 -1.42 -9.43 14.33
N ILE A 603 -0.16 -9.45 13.91
CA ILE A 603 0.69 -10.63 14.01
C ILE A 603 0.92 -11.01 15.47
N LEU A 604 0.84 -12.31 15.75
CA LEU A 604 1.26 -12.94 16.99
C LEU A 604 2.47 -13.83 16.68
N TYR A 605 3.59 -13.59 17.34
CA TYR A 605 4.82 -14.36 17.16
C TYR A 605 4.90 -15.47 18.21
N LEU A 606 5.08 -16.71 17.76
CA LEU A 606 5.38 -17.88 18.59
C LEU A 606 6.86 -18.20 18.39
N ILE A 607 7.65 -18.07 19.44
CA ILE A 607 9.11 -18.17 19.40
C ILE A 607 9.53 -19.39 20.25
N GLY A 608 10.03 -20.43 19.62
CA GLY A 608 10.38 -21.64 20.34
C GLY A 608 10.95 -22.72 19.47
N THR A 609 11.27 -23.87 20.06
CA THR A 609 11.99 -24.97 19.48
C THR A 609 11.07 -26.05 18.92
N ASP A 610 11.47 -26.61 17.78
CA ASP A 610 11.24 -27.95 17.22
C ASP A 610 9.91 -28.69 17.50
N ARG A 611 8.74 -28.15 17.17
CA ARG A 611 7.57 -29.02 16.95
C ARG A 611 6.78 -28.56 15.73
N GLN A 612 6.53 -29.47 14.83
CA GLN A 612 5.64 -29.27 13.68
C GLN A 612 4.21 -29.05 14.22
N TYR A 613 3.64 -27.88 13.91
CA TYR A 613 2.25 -27.60 14.20
C TYR A 613 1.42 -27.86 12.94
N HIS A 614 0.57 -28.86 13.01
CA HIS A 614 -0.49 -29.06 12.03
C HIS A 614 -1.76 -28.38 12.54
N ALA A 615 -2.51 -27.71 11.66
CA ALA A 615 -3.82 -27.25 12.03
C ALA A 615 -4.73 -28.46 12.34
N PRO A 616 -5.60 -28.39 13.34
CA PRO A 616 -6.59 -29.41 13.54
C PRO A 616 -7.42 -29.55 12.26
N SER A 617 -7.58 -30.77 11.79
CA SER A 617 -8.57 -31.10 10.76
C SER A 617 -9.94 -30.57 11.23
N MET A 618 -10.60 -29.72 10.39
CA MET A 618 -11.93 -29.22 10.64
C MET A 618 -12.95 -30.36 10.72
#